data_0e55e5822106fb7bc773504357a363b4
#
_entry.id   0e55e5822106fb7bc773504357a363b4
#
_cell.length_a   1.000
_cell.length_b   1.000
_cell.length_c   1.000
_cell.angle_alpha   90.00
_cell.angle_beta   90.00
_cell.angle_gamma   90.00
#
_symmetry.space_group_name_H-M   'P 1'
#
loop_
_entity.id
_entity.type
_entity.pdbx_description
1 polymer ?
#
loop_
_entity_poly.entity_id
_entity_poly.type
_entity_poly.pdbx_seq_one_letter_code
_entity_poly.pdbx_strand_id
1 'polypeptide(L)'
;MAIKVLVVDDSLVFRRMLSEFLDEDPDIEVVAMAADPYQARDMIIRFNPDVMTLDIEMPRMNGIDFMKKLIPQHPMKVIMISSMEHKVLDYIEYGAVDYVQKPHDMDSEEMRKWVFSELITKVKTAYNIKYSEEKKQQIAVTPNNINRQYHNKIVAIGASTGGTEAILAVIKNFYPNIPGTVIVQHMPPGFTKMYAERLDKECRVHVKEAEDGDAVETGKVLIAPGDKHMELVRENGRYSVRCYEGEKVSGHCPSVDVLFKSVAQAAASDAVGVILTGMGSDGARGLLAMRKKGAHTIGQDERSCVVYGMPNVAYDI
;
A
#
# COMPACT_ATOMS: atom_id res chain seq x y z
N MET A 1 24.08 3.73 12.93
CA MET A 1 24.25 2.26 12.85
C MET A 1 23.57 1.81 11.57
N ALA A 2 24.21 0.96 10.79
CA ALA A 2 23.61 0.42 9.57
C ALA A 2 22.42 -0.50 9.91
N ILE A 3 21.43 -0.54 9.04
CA ILE A 3 20.25 -1.40 9.14
C ILE A 3 20.68 -2.82 8.77
N LYS A 4 20.56 -3.75 9.70
CA LYS A 4 20.91 -5.14 9.49
C LYS A 4 19.82 -5.86 8.69
N VAL A 5 20.17 -6.33 7.49
CA VAL A 5 19.22 -7.02 6.61
C VAL A 5 19.57 -8.50 6.47
N LEU A 6 18.56 -9.36 6.56
CA LEU A 6 18.64 -10.77 6.17
C LEU A 6 17.95 -10.94 4.83
N VAL A 7 18.66 -11.49 3.84
CA VAL A 7 18.10 -11.80 2.52
C VAL A 7 17.74 -13.27 2.43
N VAL A 8 16.47 -13.59 2.18
CA VAL A 8 15.95 -14.96 2.08
C VAL A 8 15.32 -15.19 0.73
N ASP A 9 15.94 -16.04 -0.09
CA ASP A 9 15.51 -16.37 -1.45
C ASP A 9 16.14 -17.69 -1.87
N ASP A 10 15.46 -18.57 -2.59
CA ASP A 10 16.02 -19.87 -2.99
C ASP A 10 16.98 -19.75 -4.20
N SER A 11 16.83 -18.73 -5.04
CA SER A 11 17.75 -18.46 -6.14
C SER A 11 19.08 -17.90 -5.64
N LEU A 12 20.15 -18.67 -5.81
CA LEU A 12 21.49 -18.23 -5.42
C LEU A 12 21.92 -16.94 -6.14
N VAL A 13 21.57 -16.82 -7.43
CA VAL A 13 21.95 -15.67 -8.26
C VAL A 13 21.21 -14.42 -7.76
N PHE A 14 19.90 -14.50 -7.63
CA PHE A 14 19.07 -13.39 -7.15
C PHE A 14 19.52 -12.95 -5.75
N ARG A 15 19.70 -13.89 -4.85
CA ARG A 15 20.13 -13.63 -3.46
C ARG A 15 21.47 -12.91 -3.39
N ARG A 16 22.47 -13.29 -4.22
CA ARG A 16 23.77 -12.63 -4.28
C ARG A 16 23.67 -11.21 -4.83
N MET A 17 23.03 -11.04 -5.99
CA MET A 17 22.85 -9.72 -6.60
C MET A 17 22.09 -8.77 -5.66
N LEU A 18 21.02 -9.26 -5.03
CA LEU A 18 20.24 -8.47 -4.09
C LEU A 18 21.09 -8.02 -2.89
N SER A 19 21.93 -8.93 -2.36
CA SER A 19 22.81 -8.60 -1.24
C SER A 19 23.89 -7.58 -1.63
N GLU A 20 24.51 -7.75 -2.80
CA GLU A 20 25.52 -6.81 -3.31
C GLU A 20 24.93 -5.41 -3.49
N PHE A 21 23.75 -5.29 -4.10
CA PHE A 21 23.14 -3.98 -4.34
C PHE A 21 22.58 -3.33 -3.08
N LEU A 22 22.09 -4.10 -2.10
CA LEU A 22 21.68 -3.54 -0.81
C LEU A 22 22.88 -3.00 -0.02
N ASP A 23 24.04 -3.70 -0.06
CA ASP A 23 25.27 -3.27 0.61
C ASP A 23 25.93 -2.02 -0.05
N GLU A 24 25.52 -1.62 -1.26
CA GLU A 24 25.95 -0.36 -1.85
C GLU A 24 25.36 0.86 -1.11
N ASP A 25 24.26 0.71 -0.38
CA ASP A 25 23.68 1.80 0.40
C ASP A 25 24.38 1.91 1.77
N PRO A 26 24.94 3.07 2.12
CA PRO A 26 25.75 3.25 3.33
C PRO A 26 24.98 3.04 4.66
N ASP A 27 23.66 3.06 4.61
CA ASP A 27 22.81 2.87 5.78
C ASP A 27 22.36 1.40 5.95
N ILE A 28 22.71 0.50 5.03
CA ILE A 28 22.29 -0.91 5.02
C ILE A 28 23.51 -1.83 5.13
N GLU A 29 23.36 -2.91 5.89
CA GLU A 29 24.34 -4.00 6.01
C GLU A 29 23.61 -5.34 5.86
N VAL A 30 23.94 -6.12 4.83
CA VAL A 30 23.40 -7.48 4.68
C VAL A 30 24.19 -8.44 5.58
N VAL A 31 23.66 -8.69 6.77
CA VAL A 31 24.35 -9.50 7.81
C VAL A 31 24.29 -10.99 7.55
N ALA A 32 23.34 -11.46 6.75
CA ALA A 32 23.21 -12.87 6.39
C ALA A 32 22.36 -13.09 5.14
N MET A 33 22.55 -14.26 4.53
CA MET A 33 21.75 -14.79 3.42
C MET A 33 21.26 -16.19 3.76
N ALA A 34 20.02 -16.52 3.38
CA ALA A 34 19.45 -17.84 3.57
C ALA A 34 18.74 -18.33 2.29
N ALA A 35 18.88 -19.62 1.99
CA ALA A 35 18.29 -20.24 0.81
C ALA A 35 16.92 -20.89 1.10
N ASP A 36 16.53 -20.98 2.34
CA ASP A 36 15.26 -21.57 2.76
C ASP A 36 14.86 -21.09 4.18
N PRO A 37 13.62 -21.32 4.60
CA PRO A 37 13.11 -20.92 5.92
C PRO A 37 13.89 -21.49 7.12
N TYR A 38 14.48 -22.66 6.99
CA TYR A 38 15.23 -23.28 8.10
C TYR A 38 16.56 -22.57 8.31
N GLN A 39 17.27 -22.26 7.22
CA GLN A 39 18.46 -21.43 7.29
C GLN A 39 18.13 -20.02 7.79
N ALA A 40 17.04 -19.43 7.30
CA ALA A 40 16.60 -18.11 7.73
C ALA A 40 16.38 -18.04 9.25
N ARG A 41 15.71 -19.03 9.85
CA ARG A 41 15.54 -19.15 11.30
C ARG A 41 16.88 -19.12 12.04
N ASP A 42 17.85 -19.91 11.58
CA ASP A 42 19.16 -20.00 12.23
C ASP A 42 19.94 -18.68 12.10
N MET A 43 19.80 -17.98 10.95
CA MET A 43 20.40 -16.67 10.73
C MET A 43 19.75 -15.57 11.58
N ILE A 44 18.42 -15.61 11.76
CA ILE A 44 17.70 -14.69 12.65
C ILE A 44 18.25 -14.77 14.06
N ILE A 45 18.40 -15.99 14.60
CA ILE A 45 18.89 -16.21 15.96
C ILE A 45 20.35 -15.73 16.09
N ARG A 46 21.17 -15.97 15.07
CA ARG A 46 22.61 -15.70 15.12
C ARG A 46 22.96 -14.23 14.94
N PHE A 47 22.28 -13.54 14.02
CA PHE A 47 22.65 -12.19 13.58
C PHE A 47 21.69 -11.11 14.06
N ASN A 48 20.50 -11.50 14.55
CA ASN A 48 19.43 -10.59 15.00
C ASN A 48 19.21 -9.44 13.99
N PRO A 49 18.78 -9.72 12.75
CA PRO A 49 18.56 -8.71 11.73
C PRO A 49 17.39 -7.80 12.10
N ASP A 50 17.46 -6.54 11.65
CA ASP A 50 16.39 -5.53 11.85
C ASP A 50 15.23 -5.72 10.86
N VAL A 51 15.57 -6.11 9.61
CA VAL A 51 14.63 -6.30 8.51
C VAL A 51 14.98 -7.61 7.78
N MET A 52 13.97 -8.33 7.34
CA MET A 52 14.11 -9.49 6.47
C MET A 52 13.43 -9.24 5.14
N THR A 53 14.13 -9.47 4.04
CA THR A 53 13.50 -9.66 2.73
C THR A 53 13.23 -11.15 2.55
N LEU A 54 12.02 -11.51 2.15
CA LEU A 54 11.57 -12.90 2.12
C LEU A 54 10.89 -13.24 0.80
N ASP A 55 11.47 -14.16 0.08
CA ASP A 55 10.81 -14.75 -1.08
C ASP A 55 9.61 -15.60 -0.67
N ILE A 56 8.61 -15.59 -1.51
CA ILE A 56 7.40 -16.39 -1.32
C ILE A 56 7.60 -17.81 -1.80
N GLU A 57 8.22 -17.95 -2.97
CA GLU A 57 8.34 -19.22 -3.69
C GLU A 57 9.62 -19.95 -3.30
N MET A 58 9.58 -20.62 -2.18
CA MET A 58 10.71 -21.43 -1.73
C MET A 58 10.34 -22.91 -1.63
N PRO A 59 11.28 -23.83 -1.93
CA PRO A 59 11.04 -25.26 -1.79
C PRO A 59 10.82 -25.66 -0.33
N ARG A 60 10.05 -26.72 -0.12
CA ARG A 60 9.74 -27.35 1.18
C ARG A 60 8.81 -26.54 2.09
N MET A 61 8.94 -25.24 2.20
CA MET A 61 8.07 -24.36 2.95
C MET A 61 8.07 -22.99 2.26
N ASN A 62 6.90 -22.54 1.83
CA ASN A 62 6.76 -21.21 1.23
C ASN A 62 6.92 -20.10 2.28
N GLY A 63 7.20 -18.87 1.80
CA GLY A 63 7.42 -17.73 2.67
C GLY A 63 6.25 -17.40 3.59
N ILE A 64 5.00 -17.67 3.16
CA ILE A 64 3.80 -17.43 3.99
C ILE A 64 3.76 -18.36 5.19
N ASP A 65 3.94 -19.65 4.95
CA ASP A 65 3.90 -20.65 6.03
C ASP A 65 5.05 -20.42 7.01
N PHE A 66 6.17 -19.89 6.52
CA PHE A 66 7.25 -19.44 7.37
C PHE A 66 6.84 -18.23 8.22
N MET A 67 6.27 -17.20 7.62
CA MET A 67 5.77 -16.01 8.32
C MET A 67 4.76 -16.36 9.41
N LYS A 68 3.76 -17.20 9.10
CA LYS A 68 2.75 -17.65 10.07
C LYS A 68 3.35 -18.30 11.31
N LYS A 69 4.49 -18.97 11.16
CA LYS A 69 5.20 -19.61 12.27
C LYS A 69 6.16 -18.68 12.98
N LEU A 70 6.82 -17.80 12.23
CA LEU A 70 7.86 -16.91 12.73
C LEU A 70 7.28 -15.75 13.55
N ILE A 71 6.37 -14.98 12.96
CA ILE A 71 5.92 -13.70 13.53
C ILE A 71 5.32 -13.82 14.93
N PRO A 72 4.49 -14.83 15.26
CA PRO A 72 3.98 -15.01 16.61
C PRO A 72 5.06 -15.31 17.66
N GLN A 73 6.20 -15.89 17.25
CA GLN A 73 7.28 -16.29 18.15
C GLN A 73 8.41 -15.27 18.19
N HIS A 74 8.65 -14.61 17.07
CA HIS A 74 9.73 -13.64 16.89
C HIS A 74 9.24 -12.50 15.98
N PRO A 75 8.55 -11.50 16.55
CA PRO A 75 8.08 -10.35 15.77
C PRO A 75 9.25 -9.62 15.12
N MET A 76 9.23 -9.52 13.80
CA MET A 76 10.25 -8.83 13.03
C MET A 76 9.66 -8.18 11.77
N LYS A 77 10.38 -7.24 11.19
CA LYS A 77 9.96 -6.49 10.01
C LYS A 77 10.29 -7.29 8.77
N VAL A 78 9.27 -7.67 8.01
CA VAL A 78 9.41 -8.49 6.82
C VAL A 78 8.88 -7.76 5.60
N ILE A 79 9.70 -7.69 4.56
CA ILE A 79 9.32 -7.24 3.22
C ILE A 79 9.23 -8.48 2.34
N MET A 80 8.04 -8.76 1.83
CA MET A 80 7.86 -9.88 0.92
C MET A 80 8.35 -9.52 -0.47
N ILE A 81 9.03 -10.47 -1.13
CA ILE A 81 9.47 -10.34 -2.53
C ILE A 81 8.83 -11.48 -3.31
N SER A 82 8.16 -11.18 -4.44
CA SER A 82 7.47 -12.21 -5.23
C SER A 82 7.47 -11.90 -6.71
N SER A 83 7.61 -12.95 -7.52
CA SER A 83 7.34 -12.94 -8.96
C SER A 83 5.85 -13.16 -9.27
N MET A 84 5.07 -13.72 -8.33
CA MET A 84 3.66 -14.07 -8.55
C MET A 84 2.69 -13.02 -8.02
N GLU A 85 1.71 -12.68 -8.86
CA GLU A 85 0.62 -11.75 -8.52
C GLU A 85 -0.39 -12.34 -7.51
N HIS A 86 -0.54 -13.67 -7.44
CA HIS A 86 -1.75 -14.31 -6.92
C HIS A 86 -1.87 -14.50 -5.40
N LYS A 87 -0.86 -14.13 -4.57
CA LYS A 87 -0.89 -14.44 -3.12
C LYS A 87 -0.44 -13.32 -2.19
N VAL A 88 -0.12 -12.16 -2.71
CA VAL A 88 0.56 -11.10 -1.95
C VAL A 88 -0.29 -10.50 -0.83
N LEU A 89 -1.60 -10.44 -1.00
CA LEU A 89 -2.49 -9.80 -0.02
C LEU A 89 -2.65 -10.61 1.28
N ASP A 90 -2.48 -11.94 1.19
CA ASP A 90 -2.52 -12.80 2.36
C ASP A 90 -1.34 -12.51 3.32
N TYR A 91 -0.25 -11.90 2.81
CA TYR A 91 1.00 -11.73 3.58
C TYR A 91 0.95 -10.57 4.56
N ILE A 92 0.26 -9.50 4.20
CA ILE A 92 0.07 -8.34 5.08
C ILE A 92 -0.76 -8.76 6.30
N GLU A 93 -1.75 -9.64 6.11
CA GLU A 93 -2.53 -10.24 7.19
C GLU A 93 -1.66 -11.03 8.18
N TYR A 94 -0.59 -11.68 7.69
CA TYR A 94 0.34 -12.44 8.54
C TYR A 94 1.51 -11.64 9.08
N GLY A 95 1.48 -10.31 8.96
CA GLY A 95 2.44 -9.42 9.61
C GLY A 95 3.60 -8.95 8.73
N ALA A 96 3.54 -9.12 7.41
CA ALA A 96 4.47 -8.45 6.51
C ALA A 96 4.25 -6.94 6.58
N VAL A 97 5.34 -6.19 6.59
CA VAL A 97 5.30 -4.72 6.62
C VAL A 97 4.95 -4.17 5.25
N ASP A 98 5.53 -4.76 4.22
CA ASP A 98 5.35 -4.36 2.83
C ASP A 98 5.71 -5.51 1.90
N TYR A 99 5.52 -5.30 0.61
CA TYR A 99 5.92 -6.24 -0.43
C TYR A 99 6.51 -5.52 -1.64
N VAL A 100 7.29 -6.25 -2.44
CA VAL A 100 7.87 -5.76 -3.70
C VAL A 100 7.76 -6.86 -4.75
N GLN A 101 7.39 -6.49 -5.96
CA GLN A 101 7.38 -7.42 -7.09
C GLN A 101 8.79 -7.63 -7.62
N LYS A 102 9.20 -8.89 -7.83
CA LYS A 102 10.48 -9.20 -8.49
C LYS A 102 10.46 -8.67 -9.93
N PRO A 103 11.56 -8.09 -10.43
CA PRO A 103 11.67 -7.73 -11.84
C PRO A 103 11.61 -8.98 -12.73
N HIS A 104 11.00 -8.84 -13.91
CA HIS A 104 10.87 -9.95 -14.87
C HIS A 104 12.19 -10.32 -15.51
N ASP A 105 13.02 -9.34 -15.83
CA ASP A 105 14.33 -9.52 -16.42
C ASP A 105 15.41 -9.39 -15.35
N MET A 106 16.34 -10.35 -15.34
CA MET A 106 17.37 -10.43 -14.32
C MET A 106 18.72 -9.93 -14.84
N ASP A 107 18.73 -8.92 -15.72
CA ASP A 107 20.00 -8.28 -15.97
C ASP A 107 20.44 -7.45 -14.77
N SER A 108 21.74 -7.29 -14.62
CA SER A 108 22.34 -6.65 -13.45
C SER A 108 21.97 -5.17 -13.33
N GLU A 109 21.75 -4.49 -14.45
CA GLU A 109 21.43 -3.06 -14.45
C GLU A 109 19.97 -2.79 -14.06
N GLU A 110 19.03 -3.57 -14.57
CA GLU A 110 17.60 -3.47 -14.21
C GLU A 110 17.38 -3.84 -12.76
N MET A 111 18.02 -4.91 -12.28
CA MET A 111 17.94 -5.30 -10.89
C MET A 111 18.53 -4.23 -9.96
N ARG A 112 19.66 -3.62 -10.33
CA ARG A 112 20.23 -2.52 -9.56
C ARG A 112 19.27 -1.34 -9.50
N LYS A 113 18.69 -0.93 -10.63
CA LYS A 113 17.68 0.14 -10.68
C LYS A 113 16.49 -0.16 -9.77
N TRP A 114 15.98 -1.38 -9.81
CA TRP A 114 14.86 -1.82 -8.98
C TRP A 114 15.21 -1.79 -7.47
N VAL A 115 16.37 -2.29 -7.07
CA VAL A 115 16.82 -2.22 -5.67
C VAL A 115 16.88 -0.79 -5.18
N PHE A 116 17.48 0.11 -5.96
CA PHE A 116 17.65 1.52 -5.56
C PHE A 116 16.36 2.32 -5.62
N SER A 117 15.48 2.07 -6.57
CA SER A 117 14.23 2.82 -6.72
C SER A 117 13.12 2.37 -5.76
N GLU A 118 13.08 1.10 -5.39
CA GLU A 118 11.97 0.53 -4.63
C GLU A 118 12.39 -0.12 -3.31
N LEU A 119 13.32 -1.09 -3.35
CA LEU A 119 13.57 -1.93 -2.19
C LEU A 119 14.29 -1.22 -1.06
N ILE A 120 15.36 -0.46 -1.34
CA ILE A 120 16.10 0.31 -0.32
C ILE A 120 15.17 1.22 0.46
N THR A 121 14.29 1.93 -0.25
CA THR A 121 13.30 2.81 0.35
C THR A 121 12.37 2.06 1.31
N LYS A 122 11.91 0.87 0.91
CA LYS A 122 11.04 0.02 1.75
C LYS A 122 11.78 -0.58 2.94
N VAL A 123 13.05 -0.98 2.78
CA VAL A 123 13.90 -1.46 3.89
C VAL A 123 14.08 -0.37 4.94
N LYS A 124 14.46 0.85 4.54
CA LYS A 124 14.60 1.99 5.46
C LYS A 124 13.27 2.36 6.13
N THR A 125 12.18 2.30 5.39
CA THR A 125 10.84 2.52 5.92
C THR A 125 10.47 1.46 6.94
N ALA A 126 10.63 0.18 6.60
CA ALA A 126 10.36 -0.93 7.52
C ALA A 126 11.15 -0.82 8.83
N TYR A 127 12.44 -0.47 8.74
CA TYR A 127 13.28 -0.25 9.92
C TYR A 127 12.71 0.79 10.87
N ASN A 128 12.18 1.88 10.36
CA ASN A 128 11.65 3.00 11.16
C ASN A 128 10.25 2.74 11.74
N ILE A 129 9.56 1.66 11.33
CA ILE A 129 8.25 1.32 11.88
C ILE A 129 8.39 0.94 13.36
N LYS A 130 7.71 1.65 14.22
CA LYS A 130 7.55 1.28 15.63
C LYS A 130 6.37 0.33 15.77
N TYR A 131 6.59 -0.90 16.19
CA TYR A 131 5.48 -1.76 16.61
C TYR A 131 4.82 -1.12 17.84
N SER A 132 3.62 -0.58 17.67
CA SER A 132 2.82 -0.22 18.84
C SER A 132 2.23 -1.51 19.43
N GLU A 133 2.61 -1.85 20.65
CA GLU A 133 2.00 -2.96 21.42
C GLU A 133 0.54 -2.65 21.83
N GLU A 134 0.04 -1.48 21.49
CA GLU A 134 -1.32 -1.10 21.83
C GLU A 134 -2.31 -1.92 20.99
N LYS A 135 -3.02 -2.82 21.66
CA LYS A 135 -4.21 -3.49 21.16
C LYS A 135 -5.08 -2.46 20.42
N LYS A 136 -5.31 -2.67 19.12
CA LYS A 136 -6.28 -1.91 18.33
C LYS A 136 -7.58 -1.84 19.12
N GLN A 137 -7.83 -0.72 19.79
CA GLN A 137 -9.14 -0.47 20.39
C GLN A 137 -10.11 -0.36 19.22
N GLN A 138 -10.95 -1.37 19.07
CA GLN A 138 -12.11 -1.28 18.21
C GLN A 138 -13.02 -0.19 18.79
N ILE A 139 -12.93 0.99 18.23
CA ILE A 139 -13.93 2.03 18.51
C ILE A 139 -15.24 1.48 17.95
N ALA A 140 -16.15 1.11 18.85
CA ALA A 140 -17.49 0.70 18.47
C ALA A 140 -18.17 1.91 17.81
N VAL A 141 -18.19 1.92 16.49
CA VAL A 141 -18.94 2.91 15.73
C VAL A 141 -20.41 2.57 15.92
N THR A 142 -21.10 3.33 16.77
CA THR A 142 -22.55 3.24 16.89
C THR A 142 -23.16 3.62 15.54
N PRO A 143 -24.00 2.77 14.94
CA PRO A 143 -24.66 3.10 13.69
C PRO A 143 -25.60 4.28 13.93
N ASN A 144 -25.20 5.47 13.55
CA ASN A 144 -26.17 6.53 13.36
C ASN A 144 -27.02 6.13 12.13
N ASN A 145 -28.30 5.95 12.32
CA ASN A 145 -29.28 5.77 11.26
C ASN A 145 -29.32 7.05 10.40
N ILE A 146 -28.33 7.20 9.53
CA ILE A 146 -28.27 8.34 8.62
C ILE A 146 -29.09 7.97 7.39
N ASN A 147 -30.38 8.22 7.46
CA ASN A 147 -31.33 8.21 6.32
C ASN A 147 -31.07 9.40 5.37
N ARG A 148 -29.83 9.89 5.28
CA ARG A 148 -29.46 10.95 4.34
C ARG A 148 -28.98 10.31 3.05
N GLN A 149 -29.71 10.56 1.98
CA GLN A 149 -29.24 10.27 0.62
C GLN A 149 -28.11 11.25 0.31
N TYR A 150 -26.89 10.77 0.19
CA TYR A 150 -25.71 11.56 -0.17
C TYR A 150 -25.58 11.67 -1.70
N HIS A 151 -26.67 12.06 -2.38
CA HIS A 151 -26.63 12.28 -3.81
C HIS A 151 -25.53 13.30 -4.15
N ASN A 152 -24.71 12.98 -5.13
CA ASN A 152 -23.61 13.81 -5.65
C ASN A 152 -22.41 14.02 -4.70
N LYS A 153 -22.30 13.31 -3.57
CA LYS A 153 -21.07 13.33 -2.76
C LYS A 153 -20.07 12.29 -3.25
N ILE A 154 -18.78 12.59 -3.11
CA ILE A 154 -17.67 11.70 -3.49
C ILE A 154 -16.72 11.56 -2.31
N VAL A 155 -16.23 10.35 -2.06
CA VAL A 155 -15.12 10.09 -1.17
C VAL A 155 -13.91 9.70 -1.99
N ALA A 156 -12.77 10.36 -1.76
CA ALA A 156 -11.50 10.02 -2.40
C ALA A 156 -10.49 9.63 -1.31
N ILE A 157 -9.85 8.47 -1.45
CA ILE A 157 -8.89 7.95 -0.48
C ILE A 157 -7.56 7.70 -1.17
N GLY A 158 -6.45 8.11 -0.52
CA GLY A 158 -5.09 7.84 -0.98
C GLY A 158 -4.26 7.17 0.10
N ALA A 159 -3.49 6.15 -0.26
CA ALA A 159 -2.65 5.39 0.66
C ALA A 159 -1.45 4.72 -0.02
N SER A 160 -0.47 4.29 0.79
CA SER A 160 0.71 3.54 0.35
C SER A 160 1.09 2.45 1.37
N THR A 161 2.31 2.41 1.89
CA THR A 161 2.77 1.42 2.87
C THR A 161 1.85 1.36 4.11
N GLY A 162 1.35 0.17 4.42
CA GLY A 162 0.32 -0.04 5.45
C GLY A 162 -1.10 0.35 5.04
N GLY A 163 -1.27 0.87 3.81
CA GLY A 163 -2.55 1.37 3.29
C GLY A 163 -3.59 0.29 3.09
N THR A 164 -3.21 -0.92 2.73
CA THR A 164 -4.15 -2.02 2.49
C THR A 164 -5.01 -2.34 3.72
N GLU A 165 -4.39 -2.43 4.88
CA GLU A 165 -5.11 -2.66 6.14
C GLU A 165 -5.83 -1.41 6.63
N ALA A 166 -5.25 -0.22 6.43
CA ALA A 166 -5.89 1.04 6.80
C ALA A 166 -7.15 1.30 5.96
N ILE A 167 -7.11 1.08 4.64
CA ILE A 167 -8.28 1.18 3.76
C ILE A 167 -9.34 0.16 4.17
N LEU A 168 -8.96 -1.12 4.37
CA LEU A 168 -9.90 -2.15 4.82
C LEU A 168 -10.58 -1.75 6.13
N ALA A 169 -9.82 -1.25 7.11
CA ALA A 169 -10.37 -0.79 8.39
C ALA A 169 -11.39 0.35 8.24
N VAL A 170 -11.20 1.22 7.26
CA VAL A 170 -12.13 2.31 6.92
C VAL A 170 -13.37 1.77 6.22
N ILE A 171 -13.20 1.06 5.09
CA ILE A 171 -14.34 0.71 4.22
C ILE A 171 -15.15 -0.48 4.76
N LYS A 172 -14.59 -1.32 5.63
CA LYS A 172 -15.33 -2.38 6.33
C LYS A 172 -16.49 -1.85 7.16
N ASN A 173 -16.40 -0.58 7.58
CA ASN A 173 -17.45 0.13 8.30
C ASN A 173 -18.40 0.92 7.41
N PHE A 174 -18.20 0.89 6.10
CA PHE A 174 -19.10 1.54 5.16
C PHE A 174 -20.42 0.78 5.03
N TYR A 175 -21.51 1.54 4.89
CA TYR A 175 -22.84 1.02 4.60
C TYR A 175 -23.14 1.13 3.10
N PRO A 176 -24.08 0.34 2.56
CA PRO A 176 -24.44 0.38 1.13
C PRO A 176 -24.89 1.75 0.60
N ASN A 177 -25.20 2.70 1.46
CA ASN A 177 -25.58 4.06 1.11
C ASN A 177 -24.43 5.09 1.18
N ILE A 178 -23.17 4.62 1.32
CA ILE A 178 -22.00 5.52 1.28
C ILE A 178 -21.92 6.22 -0.08
N PRO A 179 -21.47 7.49 -0.15
CA PRO A 179 -21.17 8.13 -1.42
C PRO A 179 -20.23 7.28 -2.29
N GLY A 180 -20.33 7.43 -3.60
CA GLY A 180 -19.38 6.81 -4.51
C GLY A 180 -17.95 7.11 -4.08
N THR A 181 -17.13 6.08 -3.99
CA THR A 181 -15.78 6.16 -3.41
C THR A 181 -14.73 5.78 -4.45
N VAL A 182 -13.67 6.56 -4.56
CA VAL A 182 -12.53 6.32 -5.46
C VAL A 182 -11.24 6.25 -4.64
N ILE A 183 -10.41 5.23 -4.88
CA ILE A 183 -9.24 4.94 -4.04
C ILE A 183 -8.00 4.77 -4.93
N VAL A 184 -6.90 5.41 -4.55
CA VAL A 184 -5.55 5.07 -5.02
C VAL A 184 -4.78 4.45 -3.86
N GLN A 185 -4.38 3.21 -4.03
CA GLN A 185 -3.36 2.53 -3.25
C GLN A 185 -2.16 2.32 -4.16
N HIS A 186 -0.96 2.76 -3.74
CA HIS A 186 0.26 2.46 -4.48
C HIS A 186 0.51 0.96 -4.50
N MET A 187 0.27 0.37 -5.67
CA MET A 187 0.27 -1.07 -5.86
C MET A 187 0.54 -1.41 -7.32
N PRO A 188 1.35 -2.43 -7.64
CA PRO A 188 1.60 -2.86 -9.02
C PRO A 188 0.34 -3.39 -9.71
N PRO A 189 0.37 -3.47 -11.06
CA PRO A 189 -0.72 -4.09 -11.84
C PRO A 189 -0.94 -5.54 -11.41
N GLY A 190 -2.17 -6.02 -11.53
CA GLY A 190 -2.59 -7.35 -11.08
C GLY A 190 -2.91 -7.41 -9.58
N PHE A 191 -2.13 -6.76 -8.73
CA PHE A 191 -2.37 -6.70 -7.29
C PHE A 191 -3.58 -5.83 -6.94
N THR A 192 -3.82 -4.76 -7.67
CA THR A 192 -4.97 -3.88 -7.49
C THR A 192 -6.30 -4.60 -7.72
N LYS A 193 -6.35 -5.48 -8.72
CA LYS A 193 -7.53 -6.31 -8.98
C LYS A 193 -7.81 -7.28 -7.83
N MET A 194 -6.79 -8.01 -7.38
CA MET A 194 -6.93 -8.95 -6.27
C MET A 194 -7.32 -8.25 -4.97
N TYR A 195 -6.74 -7.07 -4.73
CA TYR A 195 -7.08 -6.25 -3.58
C TYR A 195 -8.55 -5.81 -3.61
N ALA A 196 -9.04 -5.37 -4.76
CA ALA A 196 -10.45 -5.05 -4.95
C ALA A 196 -11.36 -6.26 -4.68
N GLU A 197 -11.02 -7.44 -5.21
CA GLU A 197 -11.75 -8.68 -4.99
C GLU A 197 -11.76 -9.12 -3.51
N ARG A 198 -10.64 -8.93 -2.79
CA ARG A 198 -10.60 -9.18 -1.34
C ARG A 198 -11.54 -8.24 -0.61
N LEU A 199 -11.44 -6.93 -0.89
CA LEU A 199 -12.30 -5.93 -0.25
C LEU A 199 -13.78 -6.14 -0.53
N ASP A 200 -14.14 -6.55 -1.74
CA ASP A 200 -15.53 -6.88 -2.13
C ASP A 200 -16.10 -8.03 -1.29
N LYS A 201 -15.27 -9.04 -0.97
CA LYS A 201 -15.67 -10.17 -0.11
C LYS A 201 -15.79 -9.79 1.37
N GLU A 202 -14.95 -8.87 1.85
CA GLU A 202 -14.88 -8.53 3.29
C GLU A 202 -15.76 -7.35 3.69
N CYS A 203 -16.22 -6.53 2.73
CA CYS A 203 -16.98 -5.32 2.96
C CYS A 203 -18.46 -5.47 2.57
N ARG A 204 -19.29 -4.53 3.02
CA ARG A 204 -20.74 -4.48 2.70
C ARG A 204 -21.04 -3.68 1.44
N VAL A 205 -20.05 -2.99 0.91
CA VAL A 205 -20.12 -2.17 -0.29
C VAL A 205 -19.55 -2.94 -1.46
N HIS A 206 -19.97 -2.63 -2.68
CA HIS A 206 -19.41 -3.26 -3.86
C HIS A 206 -18.05 -2.63 -4.21
N VAL A 207 -17.00 -3.44 -4.26
CA VAL A 207 -15.64 -2.99 -4.56
C VAL A 207 -15.13 -3.65 -5.84
N LYS A 208 -14.58 -2.88 -6.76
CA LYS A 208 -13.91 -3.40 -7.95
C LYS A 208 -12.67 -2.57 -8.32
N GLU A 209 -11.75 -3.17 -9.05
CA GLU A 209 -10.74 -2.43 -9.79
C GLU A 209 -11.43 -1.60 -10.88
N ALA A 210 -11.05 -0.34 -11.00
CA ALA A 210 -11.67 0.58 -11.93
C ALA A 210 -11.28 0.27 -13.39
N GLU A 211 -12.26 0.38 -14.27
CA GLU A 211 -12.10 0.43 -15.71
C GLU A 211 -12.42 1.84 -16.23
N ASP A 212 -11.83 2.20 -17.36
CA ASP A 212 -12.12 3.51 -17.99
C ASP A 212 -13.61 3.66 -18.26
N GLY A 213 -14.19 4.79 -17.83
CA GLY A 213 -15.61 5.07 -17.97
C GLY A 213 -16.52 4.52 -16.86
N ASP A 214 -16.00 3.82 -15.87
CA ASP A 214 -16.80 3.29 -14.75
C ASP A 214 -17.55 4.41 -14.03
N ALA A 215 -18.85 4.23 -13.82
CA ALA A 215 -19.68 5.15 -13.06
C ALA A 215 -19.35 5.10 -11.57
N VAL A 216 -19.20 6.28 -10.94
CA VAL A 216 -18.98 6.45 -9.50
C VAL A 216 -20.33 6.65 -8.83
N GLU A 217 -20.83 5.61 -8.19
CA GLU A 217 -22.20 5.53 -7.68
C GLU A 217 -22.23 5.24 -6.17
N THR A 218 -23.35 5.56 -5.54
CA THR A 218 -23.60 5.25 -4.13
C THR A 218 -23.42 3.74 -3.87
N GLY A 219 -22.69 3.40 -2.82
CA GLY A 219 -22.41 2.02 -2.41
C GLY A 219 -21.33 1.31 -3.22
N LYS A 220 -20.67 2.03 -4.14
CA LYS A 220 -19.60 1.50 -5.00
C LYS A 220 -18.26 2.13 -4.66
N VAL A 221 -17.24 1.28 -4.58
CA VAL A 221 -15.83 1.65 -4.34
C VAL A 221 -15.01 1.23 -5.56
N LEU A 222 -14.29 2.16 -6.14
CA LEU A 222 -13.41 1.93 -7.29
C LEU A 222 -11.95 2.07 -6.86
N ILE A 223 -11.15 1.02 -7.07
CA ILE A 223 -9.71 1.00 -6.82
C ILE A 223 -8.98 1.30 -8.14
N ALA A 224 -8.07 2.28 -8.13
CA ALA A 224 -7.27 2.60 -9.30
C ALA A 224 -6.45 1.40 -9.75
N PRO A 225 -6.43 1.06 -11.05
CA PRO A 225 -5.61 -0.03 -11.58
C PRO A 225 -4.11 0.31 -11.49
N GLY A 226 -3.28 -0.69 -11.23
CA GLY A 226 -1.82 -0.53 -11.27
C GLY A 226 -1.34 -0.07 -12.65
N ASP A 227 -0.26 0.72 -12.69
CA ASP A 227 0.34 1.33 -13.88
C ASP A 227 -0.57 2.25 -14.70
N LYS A 228 -1.74 2.61 -14.16
CA LYS A 228 -2.62 3.61 -14.77
C LYS A 228 -3.01 4.67 -13.76
N HIS A 229 -3.03 5.92 -14.21
CA HIS A 229 -3.66 6.98 -13.44
C HIS A 229 -5.18 6.87 -13.51
N MET A 230 -5.83 7.23 -12.40
CA MET A 230 -7.28 7.34 -12.32
C MET A 230 -7.67 8.78 -11.99
N GLU A 231 -8.52 9.36 -12.79
CA GLU A 231 -9.12 10.70 -12.58
C GLU A 231 -10.63 10.60 -12.42
N LEU A 232 -11.19 11.46 -11.57
CA LEU A 232 -12.63 11.66 -11.50
C LEU A 232 -13.05 12.67 -12.56
N VAL A 233 -14.05 12.34 -13.36
CA VAL A 233 -14.66 13.24 -14.33
C VAL A 233 -16.15 13.43 -14.03
N ARG A 234 -16.70 14.59 -14.40
CA ARG A 234 -18.14 14.90 -14.24
C ARG A 234 -18.71 15.34 -15.56
N GLU A 235 -19.64 14.55 -16.09
CA GLU A 235 -20.34 14.84 -17.34
C GLU A 235 -21.86 14.72 -17.13
N ASN A 236 -22.60 15.68 -17.61
CA ASN A 236 -24.07 15.71 -17.50
C ASN A 236 -24.60 15.49 -16.06
N GLY A 237 -23.86 15.98 -15.07
CA GLY A 237 -24.20 15.84 -13.65
C GLY A 237 -23.89 14.47 -13.03
N ARG A 238 -23.28 13.53 -13.77
CA ARG A 238 -22.87 12.22 -13.30
C ARG A 238 -21.35 12.13 -13.16
N TYR A 239 -20.89 11.34 -12.20
CA TYR A 239 -19.48 11.08 -12.00
C TYR A 239 -19.07 9.74 -12.62
N SER A 240 -17.92 9.74 -13.26
CA SER A 240 -17.24 8.53 -13.76
C SER A 240 -15.74 8.66 -13.54
N VAL A 241 -14.98 7.58 -13.73
CA VAL A 241 -13.53 7.62 -13.70
C VAL A 241 -12.96 7.50 -15.11
N ARG A 242 -11.82 8.15 -15.33
CA ARG A 242 -10.96 7.97 -16.48
C ARG A 242 -9.68 7.28 -16.04
N CYS A 243 -9.38 6.12 -16.63
CA CYS A 243 -8.17 5.34 -16.36
C CYS A 243 -7.27 5.36 -17.58
N TYR A 244 -6.00 5.80 -17.45
CA TYR A 244 -5.09 5.95 -18.57
C TYR A 244 -3.64 5.70 -18.16
N GLU A 245 -2.83 5.25 -19.11
CA GLU A 245 -1.39 5.11 -18.96
C GLU A 245 -0.73 6.50 -18.97
N GLY A 246 0.24 6.72 -18.10
CA GLY A 246 0.92 8.00 -17.99
C GLY A 246 2.24 7.90 -17.26
N GLU A 247 3.04 8.97 -17.35
CA GLU A 247 4.29 9.06 -16.61
C GLU A 247 4.03 9.09 -15.10
N LYS A 248 4.98 8.56 -14.32
CA LYS A 248 4.89 8.59 -12.85
C LYS A 248 4.80 10.02 -12.32
N VAL A 249 3.78 10.31 -11.53
CA VAL A 249 3.61 11.58 -10.82
C VAL A 249 3.98 11.36 -9.36
N SER A 250 4.84 12.21 -8.81
CA SER A 250 5.39 12.03 -7.45
C SER A 250 6.05 10.66 -7.24
N GLY A 251 6.58 10.06 -8.33
CA GLY A 251 7.21 8.74 -8.33
C GLY A 251 6.26 7.55 -8.51
N HIS A 252 4.95 7.77 -8.63
CA HIS A 252 3.93 6.73 -8.63
C HIS A 252 2.98 6.78 -9.83
N CYS A 253 2.55 5.63 -10.28
CA CYS A 253 1.43 5.40 -11.19
C CYS A 253 0.72 4.11 -10.74
N PRO A 254 -0.53 4.19 -10.21
CA PRO A 254 -1.37 5.38 -10.02
C PRO A 254 -0.78 6.37 -9.00
N SER A 255 -1.12 7.66 -9.14
CA SER A 255 -0.76 8.72 -8.19
C SER A 255 -1.99 9.25 -7.46
N VAL A 256 -1.86 9.41 -6.15
CA VAL A 256 -2.88 10.02 -5.28
C VAL A 256 -3.08 11.50 -5.63
N ASP A 257 -2.00 12.22 -5.95
CA ASP A 257 -2.07 13.62 -6.38
C ASP A 257 -2.89 13.81 -7.66
N VAL A 258 -2.79 12.88 -8.63
CA VAL A 258 -3.58 12.92 -9.86
C VAL A 258 -5.07 12.76 -9.54
N LEU A 259 -5.42 11.74 -8.75
CA LEU A 259 -6.80 11.52 -8.33
C LEU A 259 -7.35 12.73 -7.56
N PHE A 260 -6.67 13.19 -6.54
CA PHE A 260 -7.18 14.27 -5.68
C PHE A 260 -7.31 15.60 -6.42
N LYS A 261 -6.43 15.92 -7.36
CA LYS A 261 -6.53 17.11 -8.21
C LYS A 261 -7.77 17.05 -9.12
N SER A 262 -8.04 15.88 -9.71
CA SER A 262 -9.24 15.68 -10.54
C SER A 262 -10.52 15.78 -9.71
N VAL A 263 -10.53 15.20 -8.51
CA VAL A 263 -11.65 15.29 -7.55
C VAL A 263 -11.88 16.73 -7.12
N ALA A 264 -10.82 17.50 -6.86
CA ALA A 264 -10.94 18.95 -6.55
C ALA A 264 -11.63 19.74 -7.66
N GLN A 265 -11.40 19.37 -8.93
CA GLN A 265 -12.01 20.03 -10.08
C GLN A 265 -13.45 19.57 -10.33
N ALA A 266 -13.68 18.25 -10.27
CA ALA A 266 -14.97 17.66 -10.64
C ALA A 266 -16.04 17.78 -9.54
N ALA A 267 -15.66 17.62 -8.27
CA ALA A 267 -16.59 17.54 -7.14
C ALA A 267 -16.51 18.72 -6.15
N ALA A 268 -15.37 19.43 -6.10
CA ALA A 268 -15.19 20.61 -5.23
C ALA A 268 -15.68 20.37 -3.79
N SER A 269 -16.64 21.18 -3.30
CA SER A 269 -17.21 21.06 -1.95
C SER A 269 -18.09 19.82 -1.72
N ASP A 270 -18.38 19.07 -2.78
CA ASP A 270 -19.12 17.82 -2.69
C ASP A 270 -18.21 16.61 -2.40
N ALA A 271 -16.89 16.85 -2.26
CA ALA A 271 -15.92 15.81 -1.99
C ALA A 271 -15.47 15.74 -0.52
N VAL A 272 -15.09 14.54 -0.11
CA VAL A 272 -14.29 14.25 1.07
C VAL A 272 -12.98 13.61 0.62
N GLY A 273 -11.85 14.25 0.94
CA GLY A 273 -10.52 13.71 0.68
C GLY A 273 -9.93 13.07 1.93
N VAL A 274 -9.41 11.86 1.82
CA VAL A 274 -8.81 11.12 2.93
C VAL A 274 -7.41 10.67 2.53
N ILE A 275 -6.40 11.07 3.30
CA ILE A 275 -5.04 10.58 3.13
C ILE A 275 -4.66 9.68 4.28
N LEU A 276 -4.25 8.45 3.97
CA LEU A 276 -3.90 7.44 4.95
C LEU A 276 -2.40 7.19 4.96
N THR A 277 -1.97 6.26 5.81
CA THR A 277 -0.59 5.84 5.97
C THR A 277 0.12 5.61 4.63
N GLY A 278 1.35 6.04 4.56
CA GLY A 278 2.19 5.90 3.37
C GLY A 278 3.46 6.71 3.47
N MET A 279 4.46 6.30 2.70
CA MET A 279 5.73 7.01 2.61
C MET A 279 5.66 8.12 1.56
N GLY A 280 6.48 9.16 1.74
CA GLY A 280 6.61 10.26 0.79
C GLY A 280 5.55 11.33 0.92
N SER A 281 5.22 11.99 -0.19
CA SER A 281 4.37 13.18 -0.21
C SER A 281 3.25 13.14 -1.26
N ASP A 282 3.10 12.02 -1.98
CA ASP A 282 2.05 11.92 -2.99
C ASP A 282 0.66 12.04 -2.36
N GLY A 283 -0.19 12.83 -2.97
CA GLY A 283 -1.52 13.17 -2.48
C GLY A 283 -1.59 14.42 -1.60
N ALA A 284 -0.49 14.89 -1.02
CA ALA A 284 -0.52 16.07 -0.15
C ALA A 284 -0.95 17.34 -0.90
N ARG A 285 -0.39 17.57 -2.09
CA ARG A 285 -0.74 18.73 -2.94
C ARG A 285 -2.17 18.61 -3.49
N GLY A 286 -2.58 17.39 -3.84
CA GLY A 286 -3.95 17.12 -4.30
C GLY A 286 -4.96 17.33 -3.18
N LEU A 287 -4.67 16.88 -1.95
CA LEU A 287 -5.52 17.10 -0.78
C LEU A 287 -5.67 18.61 -0.46
N LEU A 288 -4.56 19.36 -0.54
CA LEU A 288 -4.59 20.83 -0.43
C LEU A 288 -5.46 21.47 -1.52
N ALA A 289 -5.38 20.97 -2.77
CA ALA A 289 -6.23 21.46 -3.85
C ALA A 289 -7.71 21.18 -3.57
N MET A 290 -8.05 19.99 -3.06
CA MET A 290 -9.41 19.66 -2.61
C MET A 290 -9.90 20.62 -1.52
N ARG A 291 -9.09 20.86 -0.48
CA ARG A 291 -9.41 21.80 0.61
C ARG A 291 -9.64 23.21 0.10
N LYS A 292 -8.79 23.71 -0.81
CA LYS A 292 -8.95 25.04 -1.44
C LYS A 292 -10.25 25.16 -2.27
N LYS A 293 -10.78 24.04 -2.76
CA LYS A 293 -12.07 23.98 -3.47
C LYS A 293 -13.27 23.72 -2.54
N GLY A 294 -13.07 23.73 -1.22
CA GLY A 294 -14.12 23.59 -0.23
C GLY A 294 -14.45 22.14 0.16
N ALA A 295 -13.69 21.16 -0.30
CA ALA A 295 -13.82 19.78 0.14
C ALA A 295 -13.45 19.62 1.63
N HIS A 296 -14.07 18.65 2.30
CA HIS A 296 -13.62 18.22 3.62
C HIS A 296 -12.40 17.30 3.47
N THR A 297 -11.35 17.57 4.27
CA THR A 297 -10.10 16.80 4.18
C THR A 297 -9.76 16.16 5.52
N ILE A 298 -9.32 14.90 5.49
CA ILE A 298 -8.99 14.07 6.65
C ILE A 298 -7.60 13.46 6.43
N GLY A 299 -6.73 13.58 7.42
CA GLY A 299 -5.45 12.86 7.49
C GLY A 299 -5.51 11.81 8.59
N GLN A 300 -4.92 10.63 8.35
CA GLN A 300 -4.73 9.64 9.38
C GLN A 300 -3.75 10.16 10.42
N ASP A 301 -4.02 9.92 11.70
CA ASP A 301 -3.15 10.34 12.80
C ASP A 301 -1.87 9.49 12.88
N GLU A 302 -0.81 10.06 13.46
CA GLU A 302 0.50 9.43 13.55
C GLU A 302 0.47 8.06 14.26
N ARG A 303 -0.34 7.93 15.31
CA ARG A 303 -0.35 6.72 16.14
C ARG A 303 -0.94 5.51 15.42
N SER A 304 -1.90 5.74 14.54
CA SER A 304 -2.54 4.68 13.77
C SER A 304 -1.85 4.39 12.43
N CYS A 305 -0.93 5.26 11.98
CA CYS A 305 -0.15 5.05 10.78
C CYS A 305 0.90 3.96 10.95
N VAL A 306 1.08 3.11 9.94
CA VAL A 306 2.28 2.28 9.78
C VAL A 306 3.47 3.19 9.44
N VAL A 307 3.26 4.13 8.51
CA VAL A 307 4.23 5.16 8.11
C VAL A 307 3.54 6.51 8.06
N TYR A 308 3.93 7.43 8.94
CA TYR A 308 3.37 8.79 9.00
C TYR A 308 4.13 9.74 8.07
N GLY A 309 4.16 9.43 6.77
CA GLY A 309 4.81 10.24 5.74
C GLY A 309 3.79 11.06 4.95
N MET A 310 2.96 10.44 4.12
CA MET A 310 1.94 11.11 3.32
C MET A 310 0.98 11.96 4.18
N PRO A 311 0.42 11.48 5.30
CA PRO A 311 -0.41 12.32 6.17
C PRO A 311 0.34 13.48 6.81
N ASN A 312 1.60 13.27 7.22
CA ASN A 312 2.42 14.34 7.82
C ASN A 312 2.66 15.49 6.83
N VAL A 313 3.11 15.17 5.60
CA VAL A 313 3.32 16.22 4.58
C VAL A 313 2.01 16.93 4.23
N ALA A 314 0.88 16.22 4.20
CA ALA A 314 -0.42 16.84 3.97
C ALA A 314 -0.87 17.74 5.13
N TYR A 315 -0.46 17.45 6.37
CA TYR A 315 -0.72 18.29 7.53
C TYR A 315 0.12 19.58 7.51
N ASP A 316 1.38 19.48 7.05
CA ASP A 316 2.34 20.60 7.07
C ASP A 316 2.07 21.69 6.01
N ILE A 317 1.26 21.42 4.98
CA ILE A 317 0.97 22.36 3.88
C ILE A 317 -0.46 22.88 3.91
#